data_a2dc7310b270f7cc092751a831095c30
#
_entry.id   a2dc7310b270f7cc092751a831095c30
#
_cell.length_a   1.000
_cell.length_b   1.000
_cell.length_c   1.000
_cell.angle_alpha   90.00
_cell.angle_beta   90.00
_cell.angle_gamma   90.00
#
_symmetry.space_group_name_H-M   'P 1'
#
loop_
_entity.id
_entity.type
_entity.pdbx_description
1 polymer ?
#
loop_
_entity_poly.entity_id
_entity_poly.type
_entity_poly.pdbx_seq_one_letter_code
_entity_poly.pdbx_strand_id
1 'polypeptide(L)'
;GGDFDDYEREDATYQQAIAEARRTLGELGRVQVVTRSFLPNFLFGARDIVVALGQDGLVANTLKYLDGQPLVGVNPDPARYDGQLLPFRVSQLDPVMRDVLRGGRPRREVAMAEARLNTGQSLCAVNDLFIGLKSHGSARYRISLGQTSENHSSSGVIVSTGLGSTG
;
A
#
# COMPACT_ATOMS: atom_id res chain seq x y z
N GLY A 1 -14.55 11.15 -27.65
CA GLY A 1 -13.33 10.58 -28.23
C GLY A 1 -12.09 10.76 -27.36
N GLY A 2 -12.01 11.84 -26.54
CA GLY A 2 -10.78 12.13 -25.76
C GLY A 2 -10.51 11.22 -24.56
N ASP A 3 -11.52 10.61 -24.02
CA ASP A 3 -11.40 9.80 -22.79
C ASP A 3 -10.84 8.38 -23.08
N PHE A 4 -11.19 7.79 -24.21
CA PHE A 4 -10.76 6.45 -24.58
C PHE A 4 -9.28 6.39 -24.98
N ASP A 5 -8.81 7.37 -25.76
CA ASP A 5 -7.41 7.47 -26.19
C ASP A 5 -6.47 7.72 -24.99
N ASP A 6 -6.97 8.37 -23.93
CA ASP A 6 -6.21 8.61 -22.71
C ASP A 6 -6.06 7.33 -21.88
N TYR A 7 -7.10 6.50 -21.79
CA TYR A 7 -7.03 5.19 -21.16
C TYR A 7 -6.09 4.23 -21.90
N GLU A 8 -6.10 4.22 -23.24
CA GLU A 8 -5.19 3.40 -24.01
C GLU A 8 -3.71 3.78 -23.80
N ARG A 9 -3.44 5.09 -23.71
CA ARG A 9 -2.09 5.58 -23.41
C ARG A 9 -1.65 5.23 -21.99
N GLU A 10 -2.54 5.35 -21.01
CA GLU A 10 -2.27 4.96 -19.64
C GLU A 10 -1.92 3.48 -19.54
N ASP A 11 -2.72 2.62 -20.15
CA ASP A 11 -2.47 1.17 -20.15
C ASP A 11 -1.15 0.84 -20.85
N ALA A 12 -0.88 1.42 -22.02
CA ALA A 12 0.38 1.23 -22.74
C ALA A 12 1.61 1.66 -21.92
N THR A 13 1.54 2.81 -21.26
CA THR A 13 2.61 3.31 -20.38
C THR A 13 2.84 2.36 -19.20
N TYR A 14 1.76 1.89 -18.60
CA TYR A 14 1.82 0.95 -17.49
C TYR A 14 2.40 -0.41 -17.90
N GLN A 15 1.99 -0.96 -19.03
CA GLN A 15 2.51 -2.22 -19.57
C GLN A 15 4.01 -2.12 -19.90
N GLN A 16 4.44 -0.99 -20.46
CA GLN A 16 5.85 -0.72 -20.70
C GLN A 16 6.65 -0.66 -19.39
N ALA A 17 6.12 0.02 -18.38
CA ALA A 17 6.72 0.10 -17.05
C ALA A 17 6.87 -1.28 -16.39
N ILE A 18 5.86 -2.15 -16.51
CA ILE A 18 5.92 -3.54 -16.03
C ILE A 18 7.01 -4.32 -16.76
N ALA A 19 7.06 -4.23 -18.08
CA ALA A 19 8.04 -4.96 -18.88
C ALA A 19 9.48 -4.54 -18.54
N GLU A 20 9.72 -3.24 -18.40
CA GLU A 20 11.03 -2.69 -18.02
C GLU A 20 11.41 -3.12 -16.59
N ALA A 21 10.50 -2.99 -15.63
CA ALA A 21 10.74 -3.40 -14.25
C ALA A 21 11.08 -4.90 -14.16
N ARG A 22 10.31 -5.75 -14.86
CA ARG A 22 10.57 -7.21 -14.89
C ARG A 22 11.94 -7.54 -15.47
N ARG A 23 12.33 -6.88 -16.55
CA ARG A 23 13.66 -7.07 -17.16
C ARG A 23 14.75 -6.69 -16.18
N THR A 24 14.67 -5.48 -15.61
CA THR A 24 15.67 -4.96 -14.67
C THR A 24 15.78 -5.83 -13.42
N LEU A 25 14.67 -6.23 -12.83
CA LEU A 25 14.67 -7.09 -11.64
C LEU A 25 15.15 -8.49 -11.96
N GLY A 26 14.84 -9.03 -13.14
CA GLY A 26 15.29 -10.34 -13.59
C GLY A 26 16.81 -10.48 -13.72
N GLU A 27 17.51 -9.37 -13.97
CA GLU A 27 18.99 -9.33 -13.99
C GLU A 27 19.60 -9.38 -12.57
N LEU A 28 18.80 -9.02 -11.54
CA LEU A 28 19.26 -8.96 -10.15
C LEU A 28 18.90 -10.23 -9.34
N GLY A 29 17.91 -10.98 -9.78
CA GLY A 29 17.49 -12.17 -9.08
C GLY A 29 16.22 -12.81 -9.61
N ARG A 30 15.68 -13.77 -8.85
CA ARG A 30 14.42 -14.43 -9.18
C ARG A 30 13.25 -13.48 -8.95
N VAL A 31 12.42 -13.29 -9.96
CA VAL A 31 11.25 -12.42 -9.91
C VAL A 31 9.96 -13.23 -9.97
N GLN A 32 9.03 -12.91 -9.09
CA GLN A 32 7.65 -13.39 -9.13
C GLN A 32 6.72 -12.20 -9.21
N VAL A 33 5.83 -12.19 -10.20
CA VAL A 33 4.81 -11.14 -10.35
C VAL A 33 3.54 -11.57 -9.65
N VAL A 34 3.03 -10.70 -8.79
CA VAL A 34 1.80 -10.92 -8.02
C VAL A 34 0.81 -9.83 -8.37
N THR A 35 -0.40 -10.20 -8.78
CA THR A 35 -1.48 -9.24 -9.02
C THR A 35 -2.11 -8.78 -7.71
N ARG A 36 -2.68 -7.58 -7.68
CA ARG A 36 -3.33 -7.01 -6.49
C ARG A 36 -4.41 -7.94 -5.90
N SER A 37 -5.18 -8.59 -6.75
CA SER A 37 -6.23 -9.52 -6.32
C SER A 37 -5.71 -10.77 -5.62
N PHE A 38 -4.44 -11.13 -5.85
CA PHE A 38 -3.82 -12.31 -5.24
C PHE A 38 -3.08 -12.01 -3.94
N LEU A 39 -2.82 -10.74 -3.62
CA LEU A 39 -2.09 -10.34 -2.41
C LEU A 39 -2.62 -10.98 -1.11
N PRO A 40 -3.95 -11.07 -0.87
CA PRO A 40 -4.48 -11.67 0.36
C PRO A 40 -4.12 -13.14 0.56
N ASN A 41 -3.76 -13.85 -0.52
CA ASN A 41 -3.45 -15.27 -0.51
C ASN A 41 -1.96 -15.54 -0.77
N PHE A 42 -1.15 -14.50 -0.95
CA PHE A 42 0.26 -14.63 -1.23
C PHE A 42 1.07 -14.66 0.07
N LEU A 43 1.96 -15.64 0.18
CA LEU A 43 2.87 -15.78 1.32
C LEU A 43 4.24 -15.20 0.94
N PHE A 44 4.56 -14.06 1.53
CA PHE A 44 5.86 -13.44 1.38
C PHE A 44 6.91 -14.16 2.21
N GLY A 45 8.03 -14.51 1.58
CA GLY A 45 9.18 -15.09 2.28
C GLY A 45 9.89 -14.04 3.14
N ALA A 46 10.53 -14.48 4.22
CA ALA A 46 11.22 -13.57 5.15
C ALA A 46 12.37 -12.76 4.52
N ARG A 47 12.90 -13.21 3.38
CA ARG A 47 14.00 -12.55 2.64
C ARG A 47 13.56 -11.91 1.34
N ASP A 48 12.25 -11.88 1.08
CA ASP A 48 11.74 -11.23 -0.12
C ASP A 48 11.93 -9.71 -0.04
N ILE A 49 12.21 -9.11 -1.19
CA ILE A 49 12.12 -7.67 -1.39
C ILE A 49 10.93 -7.43 -2.29
N VAL A 50 10.00 -6.64 -1.82
CA VAL A 50 8.75 -6.38 -2.54
C VAL A 50 8.87 -5.09 -3.33
N VAL A 51 8.50 -5.13 -4.60
CA VAL A 51 8.44 -3.93 -5.46
C VAL A 51 6.97 -3.69 -5.83
N ALA A 52 6.43 -2.57 -5.38
CA ALA A 52 5.09 -2.15 -5.75
C ALA A 52 5.17 -1.13 -6.90
N LEU A 53 4.74 -1.54 -8.09
CA LEU A 53 4.68 -0.71 -9.28
C LEU A 53 3.22 -0.30 -9.55
N GLY A 54 2.88 0.97 -9.33
CA GLY A 54 1.50 1.43 -9.49
C GLY A 54 1.23 2.76 -8.80
N GLN A 55 0.12 2.82 -8.08
CA GLN A 55 -0.33 4.00 -7.33
C GLN A 55 -0.09 3.83 -5.82
N ASP A 56 -0.15 4.92 -5.06
CA ASP A 56 0.01 4.93 -3.59
C ASP A 56 -0.89 3.91 -2.88
N GLY A 57 -2.13 3.76 -3.36
CA GLY A 57 -3.06 2.77 -2.84
C GLY A 57 -2.58 1.32 -2.98
N LEU A 58 -1.77 1.00 -3.99
CA LEU A 58 -1.15 -0.32 -4.12
C LEU A 58 -0.09 -0.52 -3.04
N VAL A 59 0.76 0.46 -2.79
CA VAL A 59 1.77 0.43 -1.72
C VAL A 59 1.11 0.23 -0.36
N ALA A 60 0.13 1.08 -0.02
CA ALA A 60 -0.61 0.99 1.23
C ALA A 60 -1.30 -0.37 1.40
N ASN A 61 -1.91 -0.90 0.32
CA ASN A 61 -2.54 -2.21 0.36
C ASN A 61 -1.53 -3.35 0.51
N THR A 62 -0.37 -3.26 -0.12
CA THR A 62 0.68 -4.30 -0.05
C THR A 62 1.30 -4.36 1.34
N LEU A 63 1.59 -3.21 1.96
CA LEU A 63 2.18 -3.12 3.30
C LEU A 63 1.43 -3.94 4.36
N LYS A 64 0.12 -4.06 4.24
CA LYS A 64 -0.72 -4.80 5.20
C LYS A 64 -0.41 -6.31 5.25
N TYR A 65 0.21 -6.85 4.22
CA TYR A 65 0.53 -8.27 4.09
C TYR A 65 2.00 -8.59 4.36
N LEU A 66 2.80 -7.56 4.66
CA LEU A 66 4.24 -7.70 4.93
C LEU A 66 4.49 -7.81 6.43
N ASP A 67 5.49 -8.63 6.77
CA ASP A 67 5.98 -8.82 8.13
C ASP A 67 7.50 -8.50 8.15
N GLY A 68 7.81 -7.20 8.01
CA GLY A 68 9.18 -6.70 8.01
C GLY A 68 9.93 -6.76 6.68
N GLN A 69 9.35 -7.34 5.63
CA GLN A 69 9.98 -7.31 4.30
C GLN A 69 10.07 -5.87 3.80
N PRO A 70 11.19 -5.46 3.19
CA PRO A 70 11.31 -4.14 2.60
C PRO A 70 10.40 -4.02 1.37
N LEU A 71 9.73 -2.87 1.24
CA LEU A 71 8.93 -2.52 0.09
C LEU A 71 9.53 -1.31 -0.63
N VAL A 72 9.68 -1.42 -1.94
CA VAL A 72 10.13 -0.36 -2.84
C VAL A 72 8.94 0.09 -3.67
N GLY A 73 8.49 1.32 -3.46
CA GLY A 73 7.42 1.94 -4.24
C GLY A 73 7.97 2.56 -5.53
N VAL A 74 7.41 2.16 -6.67
CA VAL A 74 7.83 2.62 -8.00
C VAL A 74 6.66 3.24 -8.75
N ASN A 75 6.84 4.48 -9.18
CA ASN A 75 5.86 5.24 -9.95
C ASN A 75 6.01 4.89 -11.45
N PRO A 76 5.00 4.29 -12.08
CA PRO A 76 5.03 3.94 -13.49
C PRO A 76 4.87 5.15 -14.42
N ASP A 77 4.18 6.20 -13.94
CA ASP A 77 3.90 7.42 -14.70
C ASP A 77 3.94 8.67 -13.79
N PRO A 78 5.13 9.24 -13.58
CA PRO A 78 5.30 10.42 -12.73
C PRO A 78 4.65 11.71 -13.27
N ALA A 79 4.24 11.72 -14.52
CA ALA A 79 3.51 12.84 -15.09
C ALA A 79 2.04 12.85 -14.64
N ARG A 80 1.51 11.66 -14.32
CA ARG A 80 0.10 11.46 -13.94
C ARG A 80 -0.12 11.28 -12.45
N TYR A 81 0.86 10.69 -11.74
CA TYR A 81 0.74 10.37 -10.32
C TYR A 81 1.82 11.09 -9.50
N ASP A 82 1.42 11.84 -8.48
CA ASP A 82 2.35 12.48 -7.54
C ASP A 82 3.19 11.46 -6.75
N GLY A 83 2.57 10.36 -6.34
CA GLY A 83 3.23 9.21 -5.77
C GLY A 83 3.99 9.47 -4.46
N GLN A 84 3.30 9.86 -3.40
CA GLN A 84 3.91 10.10 -2.08
C GLN A 84 4.60 8.84 -1.50
N LEU A 85 4.06 7.66 -1.79
CA LEU A 85 4.62 6.37 -1.40
C LEU A 85 5.42 5.69 -2.54
N LEU A 86 5.59 6.38 -3.66
CA LEU A 86 6.26 5.91 -4.87
C LEU A 86 7.46 6.80 -5.21
N PRO A 87 8.49 6.86 -4.36
CA PRO A 87 9.57 7.83 -4.51
C PRO A 87 10.48 7.57 -5.72
N PHE A 88 10.35 6.41 -6.37
CA PHE A 88 11.24 6.00 -7.44
C PHE A 88 10.50 5.86 -8.77
N ARG A 89 11.20 6.14 -9.87
CA ARG A 89 10.77 5.86 -11.24
C ARG A 89 11.32 4.52 -11.69
N VAL A 90 10.73 3.92 -12.72
CA VAL A 90 11.19 2.64 -13.28
C VAL A 90 12.66 2.70 -13.72
N SER A 91 13.09 3.81 -14.33
CA SER A 91 14.48 4.03 -14.75
C SER A 91 15.51 4.06 -13.60
N GLN A 92 15.05 4.26 -12.36
CA GLN A 92 15.89 4.27 -11.17
C GLN A 92 15.95 2.91 -10.47
N LEU A 93 15.20 1.92 -10.96
CA LEU A 93 14.99 0.66 -10.26
C LEU A 93 16.30 -0.14 -10.06
N ASP A 94 17.18 -0.20 -11.07
CA ASP A 94 18.45 -0.93 -10.95
C ASP A 94 19.35 -0.39 -9.82
N PRO A 95 19.75 0.88 -9.80
CA PRO A 95 20.59 1.39 -8.73
C PRO A 95 19.91 1.32 -7.36
N VAL A 96 18.60 1.58 -7.29
CA VAL A 96 17.84 1.48 -6.04
C VAL A 96 17.87 0.06 -5.49
N MET A 97 17.60 -0.93 -6.34
CA MET A 97 17.56 -2.34 -5.91
C MET A 97 18.95 -2.86 -5.52
N ARG A 98 20.00 -2.45 -6.21
CA ARG A 98 21.37 -2.79 -5.81
C ARG A 98 21.73 -2.25 -4.43
N ASP A 99 21.30 -1.02 -4.12
CA ASP A 99 21.51 -0.44 -2.80
C ASP A 99 20.67 -1.17 -1.72
N VAL A 100 19.42 -1.51 -2.02
CA VAL A 100 18.56 -2.27 -1.11
C VAL A 100 19.15 -3.65 -0.82
N LEU A 101 19.63 -4.36 -1.85
CA LEU A 101 20.26 -5.69 -1.72
C LEU A 101 21.54 -5.64 -0.87
N ARG A 102 22.28 -4.53 -0.91
CA ARG A 102 23.49 -4.33 -0.08
C ARG A 102 23.17 -3.86 1.35
N GLY A 103 21.89 -3.59 1.65
CA GLY A 103 21.48 -3.02 2.93
C GLY A 103 21.92 -1.54 3.14
N GLY A 104 22.36 -0.87 2.08
CA GLY A 104 22.91 0.49 2.13
C GLY A 104 21.88 1.62 2.13
N ARG A 105 20.58 1.32 1.95
CA ARG A 105 19.55 2.35 1.85
C ARG A 105 18.77 2.50 3.15
N PRO A 106 18.57 3.74 3.64
CA PRO A 106 17.72 3.98 4.82
C PRO A 106 16.28 3.55 4.52
N ARG A 107 15.61 3.01 5.53
CA ARG A 107 14.21 2.58 5.47
C ARG A 107 13.34 3.56 6.25
N ARG A 108 12.15 3.82 5.76
CA ARG A 108 11.09 4.49 6.51
C ARG A 108 10.19 3.41 7.09
N GLU A 109 10.02 3.40 8.38
CA GLU A 109 9.02 2.58 9.03
C GLU A 109 7.65 3.24 8.92
N VAL A 110 6.64 2.43 8.65
CA VAL A 110 5.25 2.88 8.50
C VAL A 110 4.42 2.26 9.62
N ALA A 111 3.91 3.12 10.51
CA ALA A 111 2.97 2.69 11.54
C ALA A 111 1.61 2.38 10.91
N MET A 112 1.02 1.25 11.32
CA MET A 112 -0.32 0.84 10.90
C MET A 112 -1.30 0.89 12.07
N ALA A 113 -2.56 1.22 11.78
CA ALA A 113 -3.66 1.01 12.72
C ALA A 113 -4.11 -0.45 12.67
N GLU A 114 -4.35 -1.08 13.80
CA GLU A 114 -4.88 -2.43 13.90
C GLU A 114 -6.22 -2.40 14.64
N ALA A 115 -7.24 -2.97 14.03
CA ALA A 115 -8.50 -3.31 14.70
C ALA A 115 -8.51 -4.79 15.06
N ARG A 116 -8.74 -5.09 16.33
CA ARG A 116 -8.96 -6.47 16.82
C ARG A 116 -10.40 -6.62 17.28
N LEU A 117 -11.05 -7.62 16.76
CA LEU A 117 -12.42 -7.94 17.13
C LEU A 117 -12.47 -8.98 18.26
N ASN A 118 -13.55 -8.98 19.03
CA ASN A 118 -13.82 -9.99 20.05
C ASN A 118 -13.97 -11.41 19.49
N THR A 119 -14.12 -11.54 18.18
CA THR A 119 -14.13 -12.83 17.46
C THR A 119 -12.73 -13.40 17.20
N GLY A 120 -11.67 -12.66 17.56
CA GLY A 120 -10.28 -13.00 17.27
C GLY A 120 -9.80 -12.56 15.88
N GLN A 121 -10.66 -11.96 15.08
CA GLN A 121 -10.26 -11.39 13.78
C GLN A 121 -9.51 -10.08 13.98
N SER A 122 -8.52 -9.81 13.12
CA SER A 122 -7.82 -8.53 13.05
C SER A 122 -7.79 -7.98 11.65
N LEU A 123 -7.71 -6.65 11.56
CA LEU A 123 -7.59 -5.89 10.31
C LEU A 123 -6.58 -4.78 10.50
N CYS A 124 -5.59 -4.69 9.59
CA CYS A 124 -4.62 -3.61 9.58
C CYS A 124 -4.93 -2.60 8.48
N ALA A 125 -4.63 -1.34 8.75
CA ALA A 125 -4.70 -0.26 7.78
C ALA A 125 -3.48 0.64 7.86
N VAL A 126 -2.98 1.06 6.70
CA VAL A 126 -1.87 2.01 6.58
C VAL A 126 -2.36 3.45 6.75
N ASN A 127 -3.53 3.78 6.21
CA ASN A 127 -4.10 5.11 6.28
C ASN A 127 -5.07 5.25 7.47
N ASP A 128 -6.21 4.56 7.39
CA ASP A 128 -7.26 4.67 8.40
C ASP A 128 -8.12 3.40 8.45
N LEU A 129 -8.85 3.27 9.54
CA LEU A 129 -9.89 2.28 9.78
C LEU A 129 -11.21 3.00 10.00
N PHE A 130 -12.21 2.72 9.18
CA PHE A 130 -13.59 3.12 9.43
C PHE A 130 -14.32 2.04 10.22
N ILE A 131 -14.93 2.43 11.32
CA ILE A 131 -15.75 1.57 12.18
C ILE A 131 -17.15 2.16 12.23
N GLY A 132 -18.11 1.47 11.65
CA GLY A 132 -19.48 1.95 11.56
C GLY A 132 -20.46 0.89 11.11
N LEU A 133 -21.70 1.29 10.86
CA LEU A 133 -22.72 0.41 10.31
C LEU A 133 -22.44 0.07 8.85
N LYS A 134 -22.77 -1.15 8.46
CA LYS A 134 -22.69 -1.60 7.07
C LYS A 134 -23.74 -0.92 6.16
N SER A 135 -24.81 -0.37 6.76
CA SER A 135 -25.91 0.31 6.08
C SER A 135 -25.92 1.81 6.39
N HIS A 136 -26.70 2.58 5.62
CA HIS A 136 -26.91 4.01 5.85
C HIS A 136 -27.74 4.25 7.12
N GLY A 137 -27.09 4.33 8.27
CA GLY A 137 -27.76 4.56 9.55
C GLY A 137 -26.77 5.10 10.58
N SER A 138 -27.29 5.63 11.69
CA SER A 138 -26.47 6.05 12.81
C SER A 138 -26.11 4.87 13.70
N ALA A 139 -24.82 4.66 13.89
CA ALA A 139 -24.30 3.72 14.88
C ALA A 139 -24.35 4.36 16.27
N ARG A 140 -24.79 3.60 17.27
CA ARG A 140 -24.64 3.97 18.68
C ARG A 140 -23.53 3.14 19.26
N TYR A 141 -22.53 3.80 19.84
CA TYR A 141 -21.34 3.12 20.35
C TYR A 141 -20.76 3.86 21.55
N ARG A 142 -19.92 3.19 22.30
CA ARG A 142 -19.13 3.77 23.38
C ARG A 142 -17.66 3.77 22.98
N ILE A 143 -17.01 4.90 23.10
CA ILE A 143 -15.55 5.01 23.00
C ILE A 143 -15.01 5.04 24.41
N SER A 144 -13.97 4.24 24.66
CA SER A 144 -13.21 4.24 25.90
C SER A 144 -11.74 4.44 25.57
N LEU A 145 -11.11 5.40 26.24
CA LEU A 145 -9.69 5.68 26.17
C LEU A 145 -9.12 5.81 27.59
N GLY A 146 -8.32 4.84 27.99
CA GLY A 146 -7.87 4.73 29.37
C GLY A 146 -9.07 4.61 30.32
N GLN A 147 -9.24 5.57 31.24
CA GLN A 147 -10.34 5.59 32.21
C GLN A 147 -11.53 6.45 31.76
N THR A 148 -11.43 7.12 30.63
CA THR A 148 -12.51 7.95 30.10
C THR A 148 -13.36 7.17 29.11
N SER A 149 -14.68 7.31 29.21
CA SER A 149 -15.64 6.68 28.32
C SER A 149 -16.76 7.65 27.95
N GLU A 150 -17.13 7.67 26.67
CA GLU A 150 -18.21 8.50 26.15
C GLU A 150 -19.12 7.69 25.22
N ASN A 151 -20.41 8.00 25.25
CA ASN A 151 -21.41 7.43 24.33
C ASN A 151 -21.61 8.36 23.13
N HIS A 152 -21.54 7.79 21.95
CA HIS A 152 -21.70 8.52 20.70
C HIS A 152 -22.84 7.96 19.84
N SER A 153 -23.38 8.82 19.00
CA SER A 153 -24.30 8.44 17.93
C SER A 153 -23.90 9.19 16.67
N SER A 154 -23.35 8.48 15.68
CA SER A 154 -22.89 9.06 14.41
C SER A 154 -22.88 7.98 13.31
N SER A 155 -22.45 8.35 12.11
CA SER A 155 -22.26 7.38 11.01
C SER A 155 -21.14 6.37 11.31
N GLY A 156 -20.23 6.68 12.22
CA GLY A 156 -19.12 5.82 12.63
C GLY A 156 -17.92 6.62 13.12
N VAL A 157 -16.80 5.92 13.32
CA VAL A 157 -15.52 6.45 13.78
C VAL A 157 -14.45 6.14 12.76
N ILE A 158 -13.59 7.12 12.48
CA ILE A 158 -12.36 6.92 11.72
C ILE A 158 -11.18 6.96 12.69
N VAL A 159 -10.37 5.91 12.67
CA VAL A 159 -9.09 5.85 13.37
C VAL A 159 -7.99 5.96 12.34
N SER A 160 -7.29 7.08 12.31
CA SER A 160 -6.27 7.40 11.32
C SER A 160 -4.87 7.21 11.87
N THR A 161 -3.96 6.75 11.02
CA THR A 161 -2.51 6.75 11.26
C THR A 161 -1.92 8.13 10.93
N GLY A 162 -0.64 8.33 11.23
CA GLY A 162 0.07 9.56 10.82
C GLY A 162 0.11 9.76 9.29
N LEU A 163 0.06 8.69 8.50
CA LEU A 163 -0.04 8.78 7.03
C LEU A 163 -1.45 9.17 6.58
N GLY A 164 -2.48 8.58 7.16
CA GLY A 164 -3.87 8.84 6.80
C GLY A 164 -4.40 10.19 7.26
N SER A 165 -3.80 10.78 8.31
CA SER A 165 -4.24 12.07 8.85
C SER A 165 -3.89 13.28 7.99
N THR A 166 -3.07 13.11 6.96
CA THR A 166 -2.61 14.16 6.04
C THR A 166 -3.20 14.04 4.63
N GLY A 167 -4.06 13.04 4.42
CA GLY A 167 -4.69 12.75 3.13
C GLY A 167 -5.88 13.63 2.79
#